data_f032ffaceb39b95d01ab29f86bae9c5f
#
_entry.id   f032ffaceb39b95d01ab29f86bae9c5f
#
_cell.length_a   1.000
_cell.length_b   1.000
_cell.length_c   1.000
_cell.angle_alpha   90.00
_cell.angle_beta   90.00
_cell.angle_gamma   90.00
#
_symmetry.space_group_name_H-M   'P 1'
#
loop_
_entity.id
_entity.type
_entity.pdbx_description
1 polymer ?
#
loop_
_entity_poly.entity_id
_entity_poly.type
_entity_poly.pdbx_seq_one_letter_code
_entity_poly.pdbx_strand_id
1 'polypeptide(L)'
;MSFDCDKKSPSSTCAPVIVALDYEDQKSALDFAQRIDPSSCRLKIGKEMFTRFGPQFVTQLQQQGFDIFLDLKFHDIPNTVARAVAAAADLGGWMVNVHASGGSRMMRAAKESLSSFGKEAPLLTAVTVLTSMDQSDLTELGINLTPAEQAERLALLAKACGLDGVVCSAHEATRFKQVCGDDFLLVTPGIRPAGSEVGDQRRVMTPEQAIVAGVDYMVIGRPITRSENPLETLQQINRSIQGVVQHG
;
A
#
# COMPACT_ATOMS: atom_id res chain seq x y z
N MET A 1 -8.86 -16.31 -10.00
CA MET A 1 -9.25 -15.12 -9.20
C MET A 1 -9.68 -14.02 -10.14
N SER A 2 -10.93 -13.55 -10.12
CA SER A 2 -11.31 -12.33 -10.83
C SER A 2 -10.97 -11.17 -9.90
N PHE A 3 -10.23 -10.16 -10.39
CA PHE A 3 -10.16 -8.89 -9.69
C PHE A 3 -11.57 -8.31 -9.67
N ASP A 4 -12.28 -8.44 -8.55
CA ASP A 4 -13.53 -7.71 -8.36
C ASP A 4 -13.17 -6.22 -8.38
N CYS A 5 -13.72 -5.50 -9.36
CA CYS A 5 -13.51 -4.07 -9.47
C CYS A 5 -13.99 -3.43 -8.17
N ASP A 6 -13.08 -2.81 -7.46
CA ASP A 6 -13.33 -2.28 -6.12
C ASP A 6 -14.51 -1.32 -6.14
N LYS A 7 -15.63 -1.70 -5.54
CA LYS A 7 -16.87 -0.88 -5.45
C LYS A 7 -16.66 0.43 -4.69
N LYS A 8 -15.46 0.64 -4.10
CA LYS A 8 -15.08 1.83 -3.35
C LYS A 8 -14.26 2.84 -4.15
N SER A 9 -13.84 2.50 -5.38
CA SER A 9 -13.04 3.40 -6.20
C SER A 9 -13.94 4.32 -7.02
N PRO A 10 -13.78 5.65 -6.96
CA PRO A 10 -14.38 6.58 -7.91
C PRO A 10 -13.78 6.42 -9.31
N SER A 11 -12.57 5.88 -9.43
CA SER A 11 -11.99 5.44 -10.69
C SER A 11 -12.41 4.00 -10.98
N SER A 12 -12.63 3.64 -12.23
CA SER A 12 -12.87 2.26 -12.67
C SER A 12 -11.61 1.39 -12.64
N THR A 13 -10.65 1.71 -11.77
CA THR A 13 -9.32 1.07 -11.72
C THR A 13 -9.42 -0.32 -11.10
N CYS A 14 -9.25 -1.34 -11.92
CA CYS A 14 -9.14 -2.74 -11.47
C CYS A 14 -7.69 -3.22 -11.36
N ALA A 15 -6.71 -2.38 -11.66
CA ALA A 15 -5.30 -2.77 -11.63
C ALA A 15 -4.79 -2.91 -10.18
N PRO A 16 -4.06 -4.01 -9.87
CA PRO A 16 -3.48 -4.21 -8.54
C PRO A 16 -2.20 -3.39 -8.29
N VAL A 17 -1.74 -2.62 -9.27
CA VAL A 17 -0.52 -1.82 -9.18
C VAL A 17 -0.80 -0.47 -8.55
N ILE A 18 0.00 -0.13 -7.54
CA ILE A 18 0.08 1.19 -6.91
C ILE A 18 1.46 1.75 -7.21
N VAL A 19 1.55 2.83 -7.98
CA VAL A 19 2.83 3.48 -8.30
C VAL A 19 3.24 4.40 -7.16
N ALA A 20 4.42 4.14 -6.57
CA ALA A 20 4.99 5.01 -5.55
C ALA A 20 5.60 6.26 -6.21
N LEU A 21 5.05 7.43 -5.91
CA LEU A 21 5.60 8.71 -6.34
C LEU A 21 6.70 9.14 -5.36
N ASP A 22 7.94 8.83 -5.72
CA ASP A 22 9.13 9.17 -4.93
C ASP A 22 9.99 10.16 -5.75
N TYR A 23 9.44 11.37 -6.01
CA TYR A 23 10.08 12.46 -6.74
C TYR A 23 10.58 13.54 -5.77
N GLU A 24 11.65 14.22 -6.14
CA GLU A 24 12.21 15.33 -5.35
C GLU A 24 11.41 16.62 -5.51
N ASP A 25 10.70 16.78 -6.63
CA ASP A 25 9.90 17.97 -6.95
C ASP A 25 8.48 17.60 -7.42
N GLN A 26 7.56 18.55 -7.19
CA GLN A 26 6.14 18.38 -7.50
C GLN A 26 5.88 18.33 -9.00
N LYS A 27 6.62 19.12 -9.79
CA LYS A 27 6.42 19.20 -11.24
C LYS A 27 6.69 17.85 -11.90
N SER A 28 7.81 17.21 -11.59
CA SER A 28 8.17 15.89 -12.13
C SER A 28 7.12 14.83 -11.80
N ALA A 29 6.56 14.87 -10.58
CA ALA A 29 5.50 13.94 -10.18
C ALA A 29 4.19 14.18 -10.95
N LEU A 30 3.81 15.45 -11.17
CA LEU A 30 2.61 15.81 -11.95
C LEU A 30 2.80 15.51 -13.43
N ASP A 31 3.97 15.81 -14.01
CA ASP A 31 4.31 15.49 -15.40
C ASP A 31 4.27 13.95 -15.64
N PHE A 32 4.73 13.16 -14.67
CA PHE A 32 4.58 11.71 -14.70
C PHE A 32 3.11 11.30 -14.69
N ALA A 33 2.31 11.82 -13.75
CA ALA A 33 0.90 11.49 -13.63
C ALA A 33 0.11 11.81 -14.90
N GLN A 34 0.38 12.95 -15.56
CA GLN A 34 -0.26 13.33 -16.82
C GLN A 34 0.00 12.36 -17.99
N ARG A 35 1.06 11.55 -17.91
CA ARG A 35 1.43 10.57 -18.95
C ARG A 35 0.81 9.19 -18.73
N ILE A 36 0.20 8.95 -17.57
CA ILE A 36 -0.35 7.65 -17.17
C ILE A 36 -1.87 7.71 -17.18
N ASP A 37 -2.50 6.65 -17.68
CA ASP A 37 -3.95 6.47 -17.59
C ASP A 37 -4.34 6.14 -16.13
N PRO A 38 -5.21 6.92 -15.47
CA PRO A 38 -5.66 6.64 -14.10
C PRO A 38 -6.34 5.27 -13.94
N SER A 39 -6.89 4.70 -15.00
CA SER A 39 -7.47 3.35 -14.96
C SER A 39 -6.43 2.23 -14.86
N SER A 40 -5.15 2.52 -15.15
CA SER A 40 -4.08 1.52 -15.21
C SER A 40 -3.34 1.32 -13.89
N CYS A 41 -3.44 2.23 -12.94
CA CYS A 41 -2.82 2.12 -11.61
C CYS A 41 -3.43 3.12 -10.62
N ARG A 42 -3.12 2.91 -9.34
CA ARG A 42 -3.29 3.90 -8.27
C ARG A 42 -1.96 4.57 -7.98
N LEU A 43 -1.98 5.71 -7.26
CA LEU A 43 -0.77 6.42 -6.87
C LEU A 43 -0.59 6.40 -5.36
N LYS A 44 0.65 6.22 -4.90
CA LYS A 44 1.02 6.33 -3.48
C LYS A 44 1.82 7.61 -3.24
N ILE A 45 1.35 8.42 -2.30
CA ILE A 45 2.08 9.58 -1.79
C ILE A 45 2.67 9.20 -0.43
N GLY A 46 4.00 9.17 -0.36
CA GLY A 46 4.74 8.90 0.87
C GLY A 46 4.98 10.16 1.71
N LYS A 47 5.62 9.95 2.87
CA LYS A 47 5.89 11.02 3.85
C LYS A 47 6.65 12.21 3.25
N GLU A 48 7.67 11.96 2.41
CA GLU A 48 8.49 13.01 1.82
C GLU A 48 7.67 13.96 0.96
N MET A 49 6.96 13.42 -0.04
CA MET A 49 6.13 14.19 -0.96
C MET A 49 5.02 14.95 -0.22
N PHE A 50 4.36 14.28 0.74
CA PHE A 50 3.31 14.92 1.53
C PHE A 50 3.85 16.02 2.43
N THR A 51 5.02 15.83 3.07
CA THR A 51 5.64 16.86 3.92
C THR A 51 6.08 18.08 3.11
N ARG A 52 6.57 17.88 1.88
CA ARG A 52 7.03 18.97 1.00
C ARG A 52 5.86 19.74 0.37
N PHE A 53 4.82 19.05 -0.10
CA PHE A 53 3.82 19.64 -1.01
C PHE A 53 2.40 19.65 -0.43
N GLY A 54 2.16 18.97 0.68
CA GLY A 54 0.93 19.05 1.45
C GLY A 54 -0.33 18.51 0.75
N PRO A 55 -1.51 18.86 1.30
CA PRO A 55 -2.81 18.38 0.80
C PRO A 55 -3.12 18.80 -0.64
N GLN A 56 -2.67 19.98 -1.06
CA GLN A 56 -2.92 20.49 -2.42
C GLN A 56 -2.38 19.57 -3.50
N PHE A 57 -1.23 18.93 -3.26
CA PHE A 57 -0.65 17.97 -4.18
C PHE A 57 -1.52 16.72 -4.32
N VAL A 58 -2.10 16.25 -3.23
CA VAL A 58 -3.06 15.12 -3.25
C VAL A 58 -4.27 15.47 -4.12
N THR A 59 -4.88 16.63 -3.88
CA THR A 59 -6.04 17.11 -4.64
C THR A 59 -5.75 17.25 -6.14
N GLN A 60 -4.55 17.73 -6.52
CA GLN A 60 -4.16 17.84 -7.93
C GLN A 60 -4.10 16.49 -8.65
N LEU A 61 -3.63 15.43 -7.97
CA LEU A 61 -3.60 14.08 -8.54
C LEU A 61 -5.00 13.45 -8.60
N GLN A 62 -5.85 13.70 -7.60
CA GLN A 62 -7.24 13.27 -7.61
C GLN A 62 -8.06 13.92 -8.75
N GLN A 63 -7.81 15.22 -9.03
CA GLN A 63 -8.42 15.92 -10.16
C GLN A 63 -8.02 15.35 -11.52
N GLN A 64 -6.89 14.63 -11.61
CA GLN A 64 -6.50 13.86 -12.78
C GLN A 64 -7.14 12.46 -12.84
N GLY A 65 -7.98 12.09 -11.86
CA GLY A 65 -8.72 10.84 -11.82
C GLY A 65 -8.05 9.70 -11.05
N PHE A 66 -6.96 9.96 -10.33
CA PHE A 66 -6.25 8.91 -9.59
C PHE A 66 -6.83 8.67 -8.20
N ASP A 67 -6.96 7.41 -7.83
CA ASP A 67 -7.10 6.97 -6.45
C ASP A 67 -5.76 7.10 -5.72
N ILE A 68 -5.76 7.70 -4.52
CA ILE A 68 -4.54 8.01 -3.78
C ILE A 68 -4.41 7.17 -2.52
N PHE A 69 -3.33 6.41 -2.41
CA PHE A 69 -2.87 5.81 -1.18
C PHE A 69 -1.97 6.80 -0.41
N LEU A 70 -2.45 7.30 0.72
CA LEU A 70 -1.70 8.16 1.63
C LEU A 70 -0.86 7.28 2.57
N ASP A 71 0.40 7.03 2.18
CA ASP A 71 1.34 6.16 2.90
C ASP A 71 2.11 6.95 3.99
N LEU A 72 1.37 7.47 4.98
CA LEU A 72 1.89 8.34 6.03
C LEU A 72 2.29 7.57 7.30
N LYS A 73 1.85 6.31 7.43
CA LYS A 73 2.21 5.39 8.52
C LYS A 73 1.99 6.03 9.89
N PHE A 74 0.76 6.49 10.16
CA PHE A 74 0.43 7.15 11.42
C PHE A 74 0.72 6.26 12.63
N HIS A 75 1.41 6.85 13.61
CA HIS A 75 1.78 6.15 14.83
C HIS A 75 1.92 7.17 15.96
N ASP A 76 0.92 7.23 16.83
CA ASP A 76 0.84 8.16 17.96
C ASP A 76 -0.19 7.62 18.98
N ILE A 77 -0.52 8.39 20.01
CA ILE A 77 -1.62 8.08 20.93
C ILE A 77 -2.95 7.94 20.15
N PRO A 78 -3.90 7.12 20.65
CA PRO A 78 -5.12 6.76 19.91
C PRO A 78 -5.89 7.94 19.34
N ASN A 79 -6.12 8.99 20.14
CA ASN A 79 -6.88 10.17 19.71
C ASN A 79 -6.19 10.96 18.59
N THR A 80 -4.85 11.09 18.63
CA THR A 80 -4.08 11.77 17.59
C THR A 80 -4.16 11.01 16.27
N VAL A 81 -4.00 9.68 16.31
CA VAL A 81 -4.08 8.84 15.11
C VAL A 81 -5.50 8.83 14.53
N ALA A 82 -6.53 8.74 15.38
CA ALA A 82 -7.91 8.81 14.93
C ALA A 82 -8.21 10.11 14.16
N ARG A 83 -7.75 11.26 14.66
CA ARG A 83 -7.92 12.56 13.98
C ARG A 83 -7.11 12.66 12.70
N ALA A 84 -5.90 12.11 12.67
CA ALA A 84 -5.06 12.11 11.47
C ALA A 84 -5.66 11.23 10.36
N VAL A 85 -6.21 10.07 10.72
CA VAL A 85 -6.90 9.17 9.78
C VAL A 85 -8.18 9.81 9.26
N ALA A 86 -8.99 10.46 10.12
CA ALA A 86 -10.17 11.21 9.69
C ALA A 86 -9.79 12.36 8.73
N ALA A 87 -8.75 13.13 9.02
CA ALA A 87 -8.27 14.18 8.13
C ALA A 87 -7.79 13.65 6.77
N ALA A 88 -7.15 12.47 6.74
CA ALA A 88 -6.78 11.80 5.50
C ALA A 88 -8.02 11.30 4.71
N ALA A 89 -9.08 10.90 5.40
CA ALA A 89 -10.37 10.56 4.79
C ALA A 89 -11.07 11.80 4.22
N ASP A 90 -11.12 12.93 4.96
CA ASP A 90 -11.67 14.21 4.49
C ASP A 90 -10.94 14.71 3.24
N LEU A 91 -9.64 14.40 3.11
CA LEU A 91 -8.84 14.72 1.91
C LEU A 91 -9.18 13.82 0.72
N GLY A 92 -10.04 12.82 0.89
CA GLY A 92 -10.45 11.90 -0.17
C GLY A 92 -9.42 10.81 -0.47
N GLY A 93 -8.57 10.44 0.49
CA GLY A 93 -7.67 9.30 0.32
C GLY A 93 -8.45 8.00 0.04
N TRP A 94 -8.03 7.23 -0.95
CA TRP A 94 -8.58 5.91 -1.22
C TRP A 94 -8.11 4.86 -0.21
N MET A 95 -6.85 4.96 0.22
CA MET A 95 -6.25 4.11 1.25
C MET A 95 -5.37 4.95 2.17
N VAL A 96 -5.34 4.60 3.44
CA VAL A 96 -4.49 5.21 4.46
C VAL A 96 -3.91 4.11 5.36
N ASN A 97 -2.74 4.34 5.95
CA ASN A 97 -2.14 3.36 6.84
C ASN A 97 -1.69 3.92 8.18
N VAL A 98 -1.67 3.00 9.14
CA VAL A 98 -1.13 3.20 10.49
C VAL A 98 -0.02 2.17 10.74
N HIS A 99 0.73 2.26 11.85
CA HIS A 99 1.59 1.17 12.31
C HIS A 99 0.83 0.22 13.23
N ALA A 100 0.89 -1.10 12.98
CA ALA A 100 0.27 -2.11 13.84
C ALA A 100 0.90 -2.16 15.25
N SER A 101 2.18 -1.78 15.35
CA SER A 101 2.91 -1.67 16.63
C SER A 101 2.35 -0.60 17.57
N GLY A 102 1.49 0.31 17.11
CA GLY A 102 0.72 1.24 17.96
C GLY A 102 -0.32 0.55 18.85
N GLY A 103 -0.59 -0.72 18.60
CA GLY A 103 -1.44 -1.57 19.42
C GLY A 103 -2.93 -1.43 19.15
N SER A 104 -3.71 -2.31 19.77
CA SER A 104 -5.15 -2.46 19.49
C SER A 104 -5.98 -1.20 19.78
N ARG A 105 -5.65 -0.45 20.84
CA ARG A 105 -6.39 0.78 21.19
C ARG A 105 -6.24 1.84 20.10
N MET A 106 -5.02 2.02 19.57
CA MET A 106 -4.73 2.97 18.52
C MET A 106 -5.43 2.57 17.22
N MET A 107 -5.30 1.30 16.80
CA MET A 107 -5.90 0.80 15.58
C MET A 107 -7.43 0.85 15.60
N ARG A 108 -8.06 0.49 16.72
CA ARG A 108 -9.52 0.59 16.88
C ARG A 108 -10.01 2.03 16.84
N ALA A 109 -9.33 2.97 17.51
CA ALA A 109 -9.65 4.38 17.44
C ALA A 109 -9.55 4.94 16.01
N ALA A 110 -8.51 4.52 15.27
CA ALA A 110 -8.37 4.86 13.85
C ALA A 110 -9.52 4.30 13.00
N LYS A 111 -9.90 3.03 13.19
CA LYS A 111 -11.03 2.42 12.44
C LYS A 111 -12.35 3.08 12.78
N GLU A 112 -12.61 3.35 14.05
CA GLU A 112 -13.83 3.99 14.53
C GLU A 112 -13.99 5.41 13.96
N SER A 113 -12.90 6.18 13.82
CA SER A 113 -12.93 7.52 13.24
C SER A 113 -13.42 7.57 11.79
N LEU A 114 -13.40 6.43 11.10
CA LEU A 114 -13.90 6.29 9.72
C LEU A 114 -15.38 5.96 9.63
N SER A 115 -16.06 5.68 10.74
CA SER A 115 -17.47 5.25 10.74
C SER A 115 -18.43 6.28 10.14
N SER A 116 -18.15 7.58 10.31
CA SER A 116 -18.95 8.68 9.75
C SER A 116 -18.85 8.82 8.23
N PHE A 117 -17.82 8.26 7.61
CA PHE A 117 -17.61 8.33 6.17
C PHE A 117 -18.41 7.27 5.39
N GLY A 118 -18.94 6.27 6.06
CA GLY A 118 -19.77 5.23 5.45
C GLY A 118 -19.05 4.54 4.28
N LYS A 119 -19.64 4.62 3.08
CA LYS A 119 -19.07 4.02 1.87
C LYS A 119 -17.87 4.77 1.31
N GLU A 120 -17.72 6.04 1.65
CA GLU A 120 -16.60 6.89 1.22
C GLU A 120 -15.37 6.74 2.13
N ALA A 121 -15.46 5.91 3.20
CA ALA A 121 -14.33 5.65 4.07
C ALA A 121 -13.17 5.04 3.28
N PRO A 122 -11.93 5.55 3.45
CA PRO A 122 -10.76 4.92 2.85
C PRO A 122 -10.54 3.51 3.41
N LEU A 123 -9.83 2.68 2.64
CA LEU A 123 -9.27 1.44 3.16
C LEU A 123 -8.23 1.79 4.24
N LEU A 124 -8.37 1.19 5.42
CA LEU A 124 -7.42 1.37 6.53
C LEU A 124 -6.54 0.13 6.67
N THR A 125 -5.25 0.26 6.34
CA THR A 125 -4.28 -0.81 6.47
C THR A 125 -3.28 -0.55 7.59
N ALA A 126 -2.65 -1.60 8.13
CA ALA A 126 -1.60 -1.46 9.13
C ALA A 126 -0.26 -1.99 8.64
N VAL A 127 0.80 -1.21 8.83
CA VAL A 127 2.17 -1.66 8.57
C VAL A 127 2.58 -2.64 9.66
N THR A 128 3.01 -3.84 9.26
CA THR A 128 3.51 -4.88 10.17
C THR A 128 4.96 -4.63 10.56
N VAL A 129 5.90 -5.41 10.02
CA VAL A 129 7.34 -5.20 10.16
C VAL A 129 7.85 -4.56 8.87
N LEU A 130 8.61 -3.48 8.97
CA LEU A 130 9.19 -2.83 7.80
C LEU A 130 10.09 -3.81 7.03
N THR A 131 9.99 -3.84 5.72
CA THR A 131 10.75 -4.79 4.87
C THR A 131 12.26 -4.55 4.90
N SER A 132 12.71 -3.42 5.45
CA SER A 132 14.13 -3.11 5.71
C SER A 132 14.66 -3.70 7.03
N MET A 133 13.76 -4.07 7.96
CA MET A 133 14.15 -4.63 9.26
C MET A 133 14.51 -6.10 9.16
N ASP A 134 15.52 -6.49 9.92
CA ASP A 134 15.96 -7.86 10.14
C ASP A 134 15.86 -8.27 11.62
N GLN A 135 16.39 -9.44 11.96
CA GLN A 135 16.34 -9.98 13.33
C GLN A 135 17.08 -9.09 14.33
N SER A 136 18.18 -8.46 13.90
CA SER A 136 18.97 -7.60 14.80
C SER A 136 18.21 -6.36 15.22
N ASP A 137 17.48 -5.74 14.28
CA ASP A 137 16.63 -4.56 14.54
C ASP A 137 15.51 -4.89 15.54
N LEU A 138 14.89 -6.06 15.42
CA LEU A 138 13.84 -6.50 16.36
C LEU A 138 14.41 -6.79 17.74
N THR A 139 15.60 -7.39 17.81
CA THR A 139 16.28 -7.69 19.07
C THR A 139 16.65 -6.41 19.82
N GLU A 140 17.11 -5.36 19.13
CA GLU A 140 17.38 -4.04 19.74
C GLU A 140 16.11 -3.42 20.37
N LEU A 141 14.94 -3.71 19.80
CA LEU A 141 13.63 -3.28 20.34
C LEU A 141 13.12 -4.21 21.45
N GLY A 142 13.87 -5.23 21.85
CA GLY A 142 13.47 -6.21 22.86
C GLY A 142 12.45 -7.24 22.35
N ILE A 143 12.32 -7.39 21.03
CA ILE A 143 11.39 -8.34 20.40
C ILE A 143 12.20 -9.61 20.04
N ASN A 144 11.86 -10.73 20.72
CA ASN A 144 12.54 -12.01 20.54
C ASN A 144 11.91 -12.91 19.45
N LEU A 145 10.89 -12.42 18.75
CA LEU A 145 10.27 -13.11 17.63
C LEU A 145 11.07 -12.86 16.34
N THR A 146 11.02 -13.81 15.42
CA THR A 146 11.54 -13.57 14.07
C THR A 146 10.72 -12.50 13.35
N PRO A 147 11.25 -11.82 12.32
CA PRO A 147 10.48 -10.86 11.54
C PRO A 147 9.16 -11.42 11.01
N ALA A 148 9.15 -12.67 10.57
CA ALA A 148 7.93 -13.34 10.07
C ALA A 148 6.90 -13.59 11.18
N GLU A 149 7.32 -14.09 12.33
CA GLU A 149 6.43 -14.31 13.49
C GLU A 149 5.87 -12.99 14.02
N GLN A 150 6.71 -11.97 14.12
CA GLN A 150 6.26 -10.64 14.54
C GLN A 150 5.28 -10.03 13.53
N ALA A 151 5.54 -10.16 12.24
CA ALA A 151 4.64 -9.67 11.19
C ALA A 151 3.28 -10.40 11.22
N GLU A 152 3.27 -11.73 11.39
CA GLU A 152 2.03 -12.51 11.54
C GLU A 152 1.23 -12.08 12.78
N ARG A 153 1.90 -11.92 13.92
CA ARG A 153 1.27 -11.42 15.15
C ARG A 153 0.61 -10.06 14.95
N LEU A 154 1.30 -9.15 14.27
CA LEU A 154 0.78 -7.81 13.98
C LEU A 154 -0.36 -7.83 12.97
N ALA A 155 -0.31 -8.71 11.96
CA ALA A 155 -1.39 -8.89 10.99
C ALA A 155 -2.68 -9.41 11.65
N LEU A 156 -2.57 -10.43 12.51
CA LEU A 156 -3.69 -10.95 13.29
C LEU A 156 -4.27 -9.89 14.23
N LEU A 157 -3.42 -9.06 14.85
CA LEU A 157 -3.87 -7.95 15.69
C LEU A 157 -4.63 -6.89 14.88
N ALA A 158 -4.14 -6.52 13.69
CA ALA A 158 -4.81 -5.59 12.79
C ALA A 158 -6.18 -6.12 12.35
N LYS A 159 -6.26 -7.41 11.97
CA LYS A 159 -7.53 -8.07 11.65
C LYS A 159 -8.51 -8.04 12.82
N ALA A 160 -8.05 -8.38 14.03
CA ALA A 160 -8.88 -8.35 15.26
C ALA A 160 -9.35 -6.94 15.65
N CYS A 161 -8.70 -5.89 15.12
CA CYS A 161 -9.12 -4.49 15.27
C CYS A 161 -10.09 -4.03 14.17
N GLY A 162 -10.42 -4.88 13.20
CA GLY A 162 -11.33 -4.58 12.10
C GLY A 162 -10.72 -3.74 10.97
N LEU A 163 -9.38 -3.73 10.85
CA LEU A 163 -8.73 -3.09 9.72
C LEU A 163 -8.95 -3.88 8.43
N ASP A 164 -8.89 -3.19 7.30
CA ASP A 164 -9.18 -3.80 5.99
C ASP A 164 -8.01 -4.66 5.47
N GLY A 165 -6.80 -4.45 5.98
CA GLY A 165 -5.62 -5.21 5.57
C GLY A 165 -4.32 -4.75 6.23
N VAL A 166 -3.20 -5.23 5.68
CA VAL A 166 -1.85 -4.88 6.15
C VAL A 166 -0.91 -4.54 5.01
N VAL A 167 0.11 -3.72 5.34
CA VAL A 167 1.30 -3.56 4.50
C VAL A 167 2.34 -4.56 5.00
N CYS A 168 2.75 -5.50 4.15
CA CYS A 168 3.61 -6.64 4.49
C CYS A 168 4.55 -7.02 3.34
N SER A 169 5.49 -7.92 3.60
CA SER A 169 6.33 -8.53 2.55
C SER A 169 5.54 -9.53 1.71
N ALA A 170 5.84 -9.64 0.41
CA ALA A 170 5.24 -10.66 -0.46
C ALA A 170 5.55 -12.09 0.00
N HIS A 171 6.68 -12.31 0.66
CA HIS A 171 7.05 -13.61 1.22
C HIS A 171 6.12 -14.08 2.35
N GLU A 172 5.38 -13.17 2.96
CA GLU A 172 4.43 -13.45 4.05
C GLU A 172 3.01 -13.70 3.52
N ALA A 173 2.74 -13.38 2.23
CA ALA A 173 1.39 -13.28 1.68
C ALA A 173 0.59 -14.58 1.79
N THR A 174 1.14 -15.71 1.31
CA THR A 174 0.45 -17.01 1.37
C THR A 174 0.07 -17.39 2.80
N ARG A 175 0.98 -17.15 3.76
CA ARG A 175 0.71 -17.42 5.17
C ARG A 175 -0.37 -16.49 5.72
N PHE A 176 -0.35 -15.21 5.36
CA PHE A 176 -1.34 -14.25 5.85
C PHE A 176 -2.74 -14.52 5.28
N LYS A 177 -2.85 -14.93 4.01
CA LYS A 177 -4.14 -15.40 3.48
C LYS A 177 -4.70 -16.60 4.24
N GLN A 178 -3.84 -17.55 4.63
CA GLN A 178 -4.26 -18.70 5.44
C GLN A 178 -4.79 -18.31 6.83
N VAL A 179 -4.11 -17.39 7.53
CA VAL A 179 -4.45 -17.06 8.93
C VAL A 179 -5.42 -15.88 9.05
N CYS A 180 -5.40 -14.97 8.08
CA CYS A 180 -6.28 -13.80 8.09
C CYS A 180 -7.49 -13.96 7.15
N GLY A 181 -7.51 -14.94 6.26
CA GLY A 181 -8.57 -15.14 5.26
C GLY A 181 -8.35 -14.33 3.99
N ASP A 182 -9.06 -14.72 2.93
CA ASP A 182 -8.86 -14.19 1.58
C ASP A 182 -9.32 -12.73 1.43
N ASP A 183 -10.30 -12.30 2.19
CA ASP A 183 -10.83 -10.92 2.18
C ASP A 183 -9.90 -9.90 2.85
N PHE A 184 -8.88 -10.37 3.61
CA PHE A 184 -7.95 -9.47 4.29
C PHE A 184 -6.87 -9.01 3.31
N LEU A 185 -6.84 -7.69 3.03
CA LEU A 185 -6.02 -7.10 1.98
C LEU A 185 -4.53 -7.11 2.32
N LEU A 186 -3.73 -7.51 1.36
CA LEU A 186 -2.27 -7.53 1.44
C LEU A 186 -1.69 -6.51 0.46
N VAL A 187 -1.09 -5.45 1.01
CA VAL A 187 -0.42 -4.38 0.27
C VAL A 187 1.08 -4.56 0.39
N THR A 188 1.77 -4.78 -0.72
CA THR A 188 3.16 -5.25 -0.67
C THR A 188 4.10 -4.33 -1.44
N PRO A 189 5.04 -3.67 -0.74
CA PRO A 189 6.17 -2.98 -1.36
C PRO A 189 7.29 -3.97 -1.72
N GLY A 190 8.31 -3.47 -2.46
CA GLY A 190 9.47 -4.30 -2.80
C GLY A 190 9.25 -5.21 -4.00
N ILE A 191 8.19 -5.00 -4.76
CA ILE A 191 7.94 -5.73 -6.00
C ILE A 191 8.85 -5.18 -7.11
N ARG A 192 9.48 -6.11 -7.84
CA ARG A 192 10.42 -5.79 -8.93
C ARG A 192 10.11 -6.67 -10.15
N PRO A 193 9.80 -6.08 -11.31
CA PRO A 193 9.76 -6.83 -12.58
C PRO A 193 11.08 -7.57 -12.82
N ALA A 194 11.02 -8.68 -13.54
CA ALA A 194 12.22 -9.44 -13.90
C ALA A 194 13.23 -8.54 -14.62
N GLY A 195 14.51 -8.62 -14.22
CA GLY A 195 15.60 -7.81 -14.79
C GLY A 195 15.74 -6.40 -14.22
N SER A 196 14.87 -5.97 -13.28
CA SER A 196 15.02 -4.67 -12.60
C SER A 196 16.08 -4.70 -11.50
N GLU A 197 16.72 -3.54 -11.24
CA GLU A 197 17.65 -3.41 -10.11
C GLU A 197 16.95 -3.62 -8.76
N VAL A 198 17.60 -4.37 -7.87
CA VAL A 198 17.08 -4.67 -6.52
C VAL A 198 17.04 -3.41 -5.64
N GLY A 199 18.05 -2.52 -5.78
CA GLY A 199 18.15 -1.28 -5.01
C GLY A 199 18.28 -1.54 -3.51
N ASP A 200 17.55 -0.79 -2.70
CA ASP A 200 17.50 -0.84 -1.24
C ASP A 200 16.57 -1.93 -0.66
N GLN A 201 15.87 -2.69 -1.52
CA GLN A 201 14.97 -3.76 -1.08
C GLN A 201 15.73 -5.07 -0.87
N ARG A 202 15.63 -5.65 0.32
CA ARG A 202 16.29 -6.92 0.68
C ARG A 202 15.46 -8.16 0.33
N ARG A 203 14.13 -8.01 0.27
CA ARG A 203 13.17 -9.08 0.00
C ARG A 203 12.33 -8.70 -1.21
N VAL A 204 12.71 -9.16 -2.39
CA VAL A 204 12.06 -8.83 -3.66
C VAL A 204 11.30 -10.03 -4.23
N MET A 205 10.24 -9.75 -4.96
CA MET A 205 9.42 -10.74 -5.68
C MET A 205 8.93 -10.11 -6.99
N THR A 206 8.73 -10.91 -8.05
CA THR A 206 8.15 -10.39 -9.29
C THR A 206 6.64 -10.15 -9.15
N PRO A 207 6.04 -9.30 -9.98
CA PRO A 207 4.59 -9.06 -9.96
C PRO A 207 3.78 -10.35 -10.08
N GLU A 208 4.18 -11.26 -10.97
CA GLU A 208 3.52 -12.54 -11.22
C GLU A 208 3.58 -13.45 -9.98
N GLN A 209 4.76 -13.56 -9.38
CA GLN A 209 4.95 -14.34 -8.16
C GLN A 209 4.13 -13.77 -7.00
N ALA A 210 4.05 -12.43 -6.88
CA ALA A 210 3.28 -11.78 -5.83
C ALA A 210 1.77 -12.08 -5.94
N ILE A 211 1.21 -12.05 -7.16
CA ILE A 211 -0.19 -12.42 -7.39
C ILE A 211 -0.44 -13.89 -7.02
N VAL A 212 0.43 -14.81 -7.44
CA VAL A 212 0.31 -16.24 -7.09
C VAL A 212 0.37 -16.45 -5.57
N ALA A 213 1.19 -15.65 -4.87
CA ALA A 213 1.29 -15.70 -3.40
C ALA A 213 0.06 -15.12 -2.68
N GLY A 214 -0.86 -14.43 -3.38
CA GLY A 214 -2.08 -13.87 -2.82
C GLY A 214 -1.99 -12.38 -2.44
N VAL A 215 -1.01 -11.63 -3.00
CA VAL A 215 -0.93 -10.17 -2.83
C VAL A 215 -2.08 -9.50 -3.58
N ASP A 216 -2.81 -8.58 -2.92
CA ASP A 216 -3.91 -7.84 -3.53
C ASP A 216 -3.42 -6.56 -4.23
N TYR A 217 -2.49 -5.84 -3.60
CA TYR A 217 -1.94 -4.60 -4.14
C TYR A 217 -0.42 -4.58 -4.07
N MET A 218 0.22 -4.23 -5.19
CA MET A 218 1.66 -4.16 -5.32
C MET A 218 2.13 -2.72 -5.40
N VAL A 219 2.97 -2.29 -4.47
CA VAL A 219 3.58 -0.96 -4.48
C VAL A 219 4.90 -1.02 -5.25
N ILE A 220 4.93 -0.38 -6.43
CA ILE A 220 6.07 -0.35 -7.34
C ILE A 220 6.47 1.11 -7.57
N GLY A 221 7.70 1.46 -7.27
CA GLY A 221 8.24 2.82 -7.45
C GLY A 221 9.23 2.89 -8.62
N ARG A 222 10.53 2.99 -8.30
CA ARG A 222 11.63 3.21 -9.26
C ARG A 222 11.60 2.36 -10.54
N PRO A 223 11.22 1.08 -10.53
CA PRO A 223 11.11 0.31 -11.78
C PRO A 223 10.16 0.94 -12.81
N ILE A 224 9.15 1.68 -12.36
CA ILE A 224 8.23 2.41 -13.24
C ILE A 224 8.69 3.88 -13.37
N THR A 225 8.88 4.58 -12.25
CA THR A 225 9.09 6.04 -12.25
C THR A 225 10.42 6.48 -12.84
N ARG A 226 11.43 5.60 -12.86
CA ARG A 226 12.76 5.85 -13.47
C ARG A 226 12.97 5.11 -14.80
N SER A 227 11.94 4.44 -15.32
CA SER A 227 11.99 3.82 -16.66
C SER A 227 12.07 4.90 -17.74
N GLU A 228 12.74 4.61 -18.83
CA GLU A 228 12.74 5.47 -20.03
C GLU A 228 11.32 5.67 -20.59
N ASN A 229 10.49 4.64 -20.51
CA ASN A 229 9.09 4.68 -20.90
C ASN A 229 8.18 4.14 -19.76
N PRO A 230 7.81 4.98 -18.76
CA PRO A 230 7.01 4.55 -17.62
C PRO A 230 5.65 3.96 -17.98
N LEU A 231 5.00 4.50 -19.01
CA LEU A 231 3.69 4.01 -19.47
C LEU A 231 3.81 2.58 -20.01
N GLU A 232 4.79 2.32 -20.87
CA GLU A 232 5.02 0.99 -21.44
C GLU A 232 5.38 -0.02 -20.35
N THR A 233 6.26 0.36 -19.43
CA THR A 233 6.65 -0.48 -18.29
C THR A 233 5.44 -0.85 -17.44
N LEU A 234 4.57 0.10 -17.11
CA LEU A 234 3.35 -0.15 -16.36
C LEU A 234 2.40 -1.09 -17.13
N GLN A 235 2.24 -0.88 -18.44
CA GLN A 235 1.41 -1.75 -19.26
C GLN A 235 1.96 -3.18 -19.36
N GLN A 236 3.28 -3.35 -19.46
CA GLN A 236 3.92 -4.66 -19.44
C GLN A 236 3.66 -5.39 -18.11
N ILE A 237 3.82 -4.70 -16.98
CA ILE A 237 3.52 -5.25 -15.65
C ILE A 237 2.05 -5.67 -15.57
N ASN A 238 1.11 -4.81 -15.96
CA ASN A 238 -0.31 -5.13 -15.90
C ASN A 238 -0.67 -6.33 -16.80
N ARG A 239 -0.08 -6.44 -18.00
CA ARG A 239 -0.29 -7.61 -18.88
C ARG A 239 0.27 -8.90 -18.28
N SER A 240 1.46 -8.87 -17.68
CA SER A 240 2.05 -10.05 -17.07
C SER A 240 1.20 -10.60 -15.90
N ILE A 241 0.64 -9.68 -15.10
CA ILE A 241 -0.30 -10.03 -14.01
C ILE A 241 -1.58 -10.66 -14.57
N GLN A 242 -2.19 -10.05 -15.59
CA GLN A 242 -3.42 -10.58 -16.22
C GLN A 242 -3.21 -11.98 -16.80
N GLY A 243 -2.05 -12.24 -17.40
CA GLY A 243 -1.68 -13.56 -17.91
C GLY A 243 -1.71 -14.65 -16.84
N VAL A 244 -1.29 -14.35 -15.63
CA VAL A 244 -1.31 -15.33 -14.52
C VAL A 244 -2.73 -15.60 -14.02
N VAL A 245 -3.57 -14.56 -13.92
CA VAL A 245 -4.95 -14.67 -13.42
C VAL A 245 -5.84 -15.50 -14.35
N GLN A 246 -5.57 -15.48 -15.67
CA GLN A 246 -6.36 -16.24 -16.66
C GLN A 246 -5.99 -17.72 -16.73
N HIS A 247 -4.82 -18.13 -16.25
CA HIS A 247 -4.29 -19.50 -16.36
C HIS A 247 -4.21 -20.25 -15.02
N GLY A 248 -4.60 -19.65 -13.92
CA GLY A 248 -4.71 -20.23 -12.57
C GLY A 248 -6.15 -20.33 -12.10
#